data_436e81684d35d6244eaa6cd9918fb361
#
_entry.id   436e81684d35d6244eaa6cd9918fb361
#
_cell.length_a   1.000
_cell.length_b   1.000
_cell.length_c   1.000
_cell.angle_alpha   90.00
_cell.angle_beta   90.00
_cell.angle_gamma   90.00
#
_symmetry.space_group_name_H-M   'P 1'
#
loop_
_entity.id
_entity.type
_entity.pdbx_description
1 polymer ?
#
loop_
_entity_poly.entity_id
_entity_poly.type
_entity_poly.pdbx_seq_one_letter_code
_entity_poly.pdbx_strand_id
1 'polypeptide(L)'
;MPKFIIDKIGPIEHVDFTLNKVNMLIGPQSSGKSTIAKVISFCLWLEKDVLMRRNTDYVSWSFVEKQLLEFHKLKNYLNEGYAIFFVGDAIDFCYTKDMCFAKLKDGFERCKIGKVAYIPAERNAVTLPNIASLKMPEYNTRSFIFDWL
;
A
#
# COMPACT_ATOMS: atom_id res chain seq x y z
N MET A 1 -5.42 13.37 -9.67
CA MET A 1 -5.21 11.91 -9.90
C MET A 1 -3.88 11.51 -9.28
N PRO A 2 -3.85 10.52 -8.41
CA PRO A 2 -2.63 10.11 -7.73
C PRO A 2 -1.57 9.56 -8.70
N LYS A 3 -0.31 9.97 -8.49
CA LYS A 3 0.83 9.51 -9.27
C LYS A 3 1.77 8.69 -8.39
N PHE A 4 2.34 7.64 -8.96
CA PHE A 4 3.27 6.71 -8.30
C PHE A 4 4.54 6.57 -9.09
N ILE A 5 5.67 6.59 -8.39
CA ILE A 5 6.98 6.14 -8.88
C ILE A 5 7.47 5.10 -7.89
N ILE A 6 7.80 3.92 -8.38
CA ILE A 6 8.27 2.79 -7.57
C ILE A 6 9.54 2.25 -8.21
N ASP A 7 10.64 2.27 -7.46
CA ASP A 7 11.95 1.84 -7.92
C ASP A 7 12.51 0.73 -7.04
N LYS A 8 13.15 -0.26 -7.65
CA LYS A 8 13.97 -1.27 -6.98
C LYS A 8 13.27 -2.03 -5.84
N ILE A 9 11.99 -2.38 -6.02
CA ILE A 9 11.22 -3.15 -5.03
C ILE A 9 10.87 -4.53 -5.58
N GLY A 10 11.49 -5.57 -5.04
CA GLY A 10 11.35 -6.94 -5.50
C GLY A 10 11.71 -7.08 -6.98
N PRO A 11 10.83 -7.59 -7.83
CA PRO A 11 11.09 -7.72 -9.27
C PRO A 11 10.88 -6.42 -10.06
N ILE A 12 10.50 -5.32 -9.38
CA ILE A 12 10.27 -4.03 -10.03
C ILE A 12 11.59 -3.27 -10.12
N GLU A 13 12.05 -2.98 -11.35
CA GLU A 13 13.19 -2.11 -11.57
C GLU A 13 12.79 -0.63 -11.50
N HIS A 14 11.79 -0.26 -12.29
CA HIS A 14 11.22 1.08 -12.32
C HIS A 14 9.80 1.03 -12.85
N VAL A 15 8.89 1.78 -12.22
CA VAL A 15 7.55 2.01 -12.74
C VAL A 15 7.08 3.41 -12.37
N ASP A 16 6.58 4.15 -13.36
CA ASP A 16 5.96 5.47 -13.21
C ASP A 16 4.57 5.43 -13.87
N PHE A 17 3.54 5.75 -13.11
CA PHE A 17 2.17 5.77 -13.62
C PHE A 17 1.25 6.66 -12.81
N THR A 18 0.16 7.06 -13.45
CA THR A 18 -0.95 7.79 -12.82
C THR A 18 -2.11 6.84 -12.59
N LEU A 19 -2.66 6.83 -11.37
CA LEU A 19 -3.77 5.98 -11.01
C LEU A 19 -5.07 6.56 -11.58
N ASN A 20 -5.72 5.77 -12.42
CA ASN A 20 -7.03 6.09 -12.99
C ASN A 20 -8.16 5.44 -12.19
N LYS A 21 -9.42 5.70 -12.57
CA LYS A 21 -10.60 5.10 -11.95
C LYS A 21 -10.58 3.55 -12.03
N VAL A 22 -10.04 3.01 -13.11
CA VAL A 22 -9.81 1.58 -13.31
C VAL A 22 -8.42 1.41 -13.89
N ASN A 23 -7.62 0.53 -13.29
CA ASN A 23 -6.27 0.19 -13.75
C ASN A 23 -6.17 -1.33 -13.85
N MET A 24 -5.52 -1.81 -14.91
CA MET A 24 -5.29 -3.23 -15.14
C MET A 24 -3.79 -3.48 -15.24
N LEU A 25 -3.25 -4.32 -14.34
CA LEU A 25 -1.86 -4.76 -14.35
C LEU A 25 -1.76 -6.09 -15.07
N ILE A 26 -1.11 -6.12 -16.22
CA ILE A 26 -0.90 -7.31 -17.04
C ILE A 26 0.58 -7.62 -17.11
N GLY A 27 0.94 -8.88 -17.09
CA GLY A 27 2.32 -9.34 -17.17
C GLY A 27 2.48 -10.79 -16.71
N PRO A 28 3.64 -11.41 -16.94
CA PRO A 28 3.91 -12.78 -16.52
C PRO A 28 3.83 -12.97 -15.00
N GLN A 29 3.82 -14.21 -14.55
CA GLN A 29 3.91 -14.53 -13.14
C GLN A 29 5.21 -13.96 -12.55
N SER A 30 5.18 -13.53 -11.30
CA SER A 30 6.33 -12.96 -10.55
C SER A 30 6.88 -11.63 -11.11
N SER A 31 6.19 -10.95 -12.02
CA SER A 31 6.62 -9.65 -12.58
C SER A 31 6.37 -8.44 -11.67
N GLY A 32 5.94 -8.64 -10.40
CA GLY A 32 5.75 -7.55 -9.46
C GLY A 32 4.34 -6.94 -9.41
N LYS A 33 3.35 -7.47 -10.15
CA LYS A 33 1.96 -6.97 -10.14
C LYS A 33 1.38 -6.85 -8.73
N SER A 34 1.52 -7.89 -7.92
CA SER A 34 1.06 -7.91 -6.52
C SER A 34 1.84 -6.93 -5.65
N THR A 35 3.13 -6.72 -5.92
CA THR A 35 3.96 -5.75 -5.22
C THR A 35 3.49 -4.33 -5.49
N ILE A 36 3.22 -4.00 -6.77
CA ILE A 36 2.64 -2.71 -7.16
C ILE A 36 1.29 -2.49 -6.46
N ALA A 37 0.39 -3.48 -6.48
CA ALA A 37 -0.92 -3.38 -5.82
C ALA A 37 -0.80 -3.15 -4.31
N LYS A 38 0.15 -3.80 -3.63
CA LYS A 38 0.43 -3.61 -2.20
C LYS A 38 0.92 -2.20 -1.90
N VAL A 39 1.86 -1.67 -2.69
CA VAL A 39 2.37 -0.30 -2.53
C VAL A 39 1.26 0.72 -2.77
N ILE A 40 0.44 0.56 -3.83
CA ILE A 40 -0.71 1.43 -4.09
C ILE A 40 -1.67 1.42 -2.89
N SER A 41 -2.03 0.22 -2.41
CA SER A 41 -2.94 0.07 -1.28
C SER A 41 -2.43 0.78 -0.03
N PHE A 42 -1.14 0.61 0.29
CA PHE A 42 -0.52 1.29 1.41
C PHE A 42 -0.54 2.82 1.25
N CYS A 43 -0.16 3.36 0.10
CA CYS A 43 -0.13 4.81 -0.12
C CYS A 43 -1.51 5.45 -0.03
N LEU A 44 -2.54 4.82 -0.61
CA LEU A 44 -3.92 5.29 -0.50
C LEU A 44 -4.46 5.18 0.92
N TRP A 45 -4.10 4.11 1.64
CA TRP A 45 -4.45 3.96 3.05
C TRP A 45 -3.74 5.02 3.90
N LEU A 46 -2.45 5.29 3.66
CA LEU A 46 -1.68 6.33 4.35
C LEU A 46 -2.31 7.71 4.15
N GLU A 47 -2.68 8.05 2.90
CA GLU A 47 -3.36 9.30 2.60
C GLU A 47 -4.65 9.45 3.40
N LYS A 48 -5.46 8.39 3.47
CA LYS A 48 -6.67 8.37 4.29
C LYS A 48 -6.37 8.55 5.78
N ASP A 49 -5.37 7.84 6.32
CA ASP A 49 -4.99 7.90 7.73
C ASP A 49 -4.50 9.30 8.11
N VAL A 50 -3.67 9.91 7.26
CA VAL A 50 -3.20 11.30 7.43
C VAL A 50 -4.38 12.30 7.38
N LEU A 51 -5.32 12.13 6.45
CA LEU A 51 -6.52 12.97 6.39
C LEU A 51 -7.37 12.88 7.66
N MET A 52 -7.50 11.69 8.24
CA MET A 52 -8.25 11.49 9.48
C MET A 52 -7.54 12.10 10.69
N ARG A 53 -6.22 11.97 10.76
CA ARG A 53 -5.40 12.50 11.88
C ARG A 53 -5.03 13.96 11.71
N ARG A 54 -5.05 14.49 10.48
CA ARG A 54 -4.59 15.85 10.11
C ARG A 54 -3.16 16.13 10.56
N ASN A 55 -2.33 15.09 10.60
CA ASN A 55 -0.94 15.14 11.04
C ASN A 55 -0.11 14.13 10.25
N THR A 56 1.16 14.48 9.97
CA THR A 56 2.13 13.64 9.25
C THR A 56 3.35 13.27 10.08
N ASP A 57 3.51 13.81 11.30
CA ASP A 57 4.74 13.69 12.11
C ASP A 57 5.06 12.25 12.53
N TYR A 58 4.04 11.39 12.58
CA TYR A 58 4.20 9.97 12.92
C TYR A 58 4.74 9.11 11.76
N VAL A 59 4.77 9.67 10.53
CA VAL A 59 5.26 8.94 9.34
C VAL A 59 6.77 8.88 9.38
N SER A 60 7.30 7.74 9.80
CA SER A 60 8.72 7.47 10.00
C SER A 60 9.11 6.15 9.35
N TRP A 61 10.42 5.85 9.25
CA TRP A 61 10.88 4.54 8.75
C TRP A 61 10.26 3.37 9.51
N SER A 62 10.23 3.43 10.83
CA SER A 62 9.63 2.36 11.66
C SER A 62 8.13 2.20 11.41
N PHE A 63 7.40 3.30 11.18
CA PHE A 63 5.99 3.26 10.82
C PHE A 63 5.79 2.58 9.45
N VAL A 64 6.56 2.99 8.43
CA VAL A 64 6.47 2.41 7.09
C VAL A 64 6.92 0.94 7.10
N GLU A 65 7.97 0.60 7.84
CA GLU A 65 8.42 -0.79 8.00
C GLU A 65 7.28 -1.67 8.52
N LYS A 66 6.60 -1.25 9.56
CA LYS A 66 5.48 -1.99 10.14
C LYS A 66 4.27 -2.06 9.22
N GLN A 67 3.84 -0.94 8.65
CA GLN A 67 2.59 -0.84 7.91
C GLN A 67 2.71 -1.29 6.44
N LEU A 68 3.87 -1.16 5.82
CA LEU A 68 4.10 -1.60 4.45
C LEU A 68 4.85 -2.93 4.41
N LEU A 69 6.04 -3.00 5.04
CA LEU A 69 6.93 -4.14 4.82
C LEU A 69 6.47 -5.39 5.59
N GLU A 70 6.09 -5.25 6.85
CA GLU A 70 5.64 -6.40 7.66
C GLU A 70 4.22 -6.82 7.27
N PHE A 71 3.26 -5.87 7.22
CA PHE A 71 1.87 -6.17 6.88
C PHE A 71 1.73 -6.81 5.50
N HIS A 72 2.40 -6.28 4.47
CA HIS A 72 2.36 -6.80 3.11
C HIS A 72 3.45 -7.82 2.78
N LYS A 73 4.30 -8.20 3.76
CA LYS A 73 5.42 -9.14 3.59
C LYS A 73 6.40 -8.72 2.48
N LEU A 74 6.79 -7.45 2.50
CA LEU A 74 7.74 -6.87 1.55
C LEU A 74 9.12 -6.62 2.15
N LYS A 75 9.42 -7.08 3.38
CA LYS A 75 10.67 -6.79 4.11
C LYS A 75 11.92 -7.15 3.32
N ASN A 76 11.90 -8.25 2.58
CA ASN A 76 13.04 -8.72 1.77
C ASN A 76 12.97 -8.26 0.30
N TYR A 77 12.10 -7.31 -0.02
CA TYR A 77 11.87 -6.83 -1.38
C TYR A 77 12.58 -5.50 -1.66
N LEU A 78 13.17 -4.86 -0.65
CA LEU A 78 13.89 -3.60 -0.84
C LEU A 78 15.30 -3.89 -1.38
N ASN A 79 15.53 -3.59 -2.65
CA ASN A 79 16.82 -3.67 -3.30
C ASN A 79 17.62 -2.38 -3.09
N GLU A 80 18.92 -2.39 -3.39
CA GLU A 80 19.73 -1.18 -3.29
C GLU A 80 19.19 -0.08 -4.22
N GLY A 81 18.99 1.13 -3.67
CA GLY A 81 18.41 2.26 -4.37
C GLY A 81 16.88 2.21 -4.48
N TYR A 82 16.19 1.46 -3.59
CA TYR A 82 14.73 1.47 -3.55
C TYR A 82 14.16 2.85 -3.30
N ALA A 83 13.05 3.14 -3.97
CA ALA A 83 12.29 4.37 -3.75
C ALA A 83 10.78 4.17 -3.98
N ILE A 84 9.99 4.84 -3.18
CA ILE A 84 8.55 5.02 -3.39
C ILE A 84 8.28 6.51 -3.32
N PHE A 85 7.75 7.06 -4.41
CA PHE A 85 7.22 8.41 -4.43
C PHE A 85 5.73 8.33 -4.78
N PHE A 86 4.94 8.95 -3.94
CA PHE A 86 3.49 9.03 -4.10
C PHE A 86 3.06 10.49 -4.05
N VAL A 87 2.45 10.96 -5.12
CA VAL A 87 1.83 12.27 -5.22
C VAL A 87 0.32 12.06 -5.23
N GLY A 88 -0.29 12.11 -4.05
CA GLY A 88 -1.72 11.91 -3.85
C GLY A 88 -2.54 13.18 -4.06
N ASP A 89 -3.83 13.11 -3.78
CA ASP A 89 -4.71 14.27 -3.83
C ASP A 89 -4.52 15.17 -2.59
N ALA A 90 -4.25 14.57 -1.41
CA ALA A 90 -4.09 15.26 -0.13
C ALA A 90 -2.66 15.27 0.40
N ILE A 91 -1.84 14.30 0.04
CA ILE A 91 -0.46 14.19 0.54
C ILE A 91 0.55 13.94 -0.57
N ASP A 92 1.80 14.33 -0.30
CA ASP A 92 2.98 13.81 -0.97
C ASP A 92 3.72 12.91 0.01
N PHE A 93 4.11 11.71 -0.42
CA PHE A 93 4.84 10.74 0.39
C PHE A 93 6.11 10.29 -0.33
N CYS A 94 7.19 10.22 0.42
CA CYS A 94 8.49 9.74 -0.04
C CYS A 94 9.04 8.70 0.94
N TYR A 95 9.51 7.57 0.41
CA TYR A 95 10.18 6.52 1.17
C TYR A 95 11.39 6.00 0.39
N THR A 96 12.56 6.30 0.89
CA THR A 96 13.85 5.87 0.35
C THR A 96 14.76 5.46 1.51
N LYS A 97 15.98 5.01 1.21
CA LYS A 97 17.00 4.75 2.24
C LYS A 97 17.32 5.99 3.09
N ASP A 98 17.35 7.17 2.46
CA ASP A 98 17.83 8.40 3.09
C ASP A 98 16.68 9.32 3.56
N MET A 99 15.48 9.14 3.00
CA MET A 99 14.33 10.01 3.28
C MET A 99 13.06 9.20 3.51
N CYS A 100 12.33 9.56 4.56
CA CYS A 100 11.00 9.02 4.84
C CYS A 100 10.13 10.15 5.41
N PHE A 101 9.17 10.63 4.64
CA PHE A 101 8.25 11.68 5.09
C PHE A 101 6.93 11.61 4.33
N ALA A 102 5.90 12.17 4.93
CA ALA A 102 4.67 12.56 4.27
C ALA A 102 4.44 14.06 4.48
N LYS A 103 3.90 14.75 3.50
CA LYS A 103 3.58 16.18 3.56
C LYS A 103 2.14 16.40 3.13
N LEU A 104 1.37 17.08 3.97
CA LEU A 104 0.01 17.54 3.63
C LEU A 104 0.10 18.65 2.58
N LYS A 105 -0.81 18.60 1.62
CA LYS A 105 -0.99 19.63 0.59
C LYS A 105 -1.96 20.71 1.06
N ASP A 106 -1.83 21.91 0.51
CA ASP A 106 -2.80 22.97 0.72
C ASP A 106 -4.18 22.56 0.18
N GLY A 107 -5.23 22.81 0.96
CA GLY A 107 -6.60 22.47 0.57
C GLY A 107 -6.98 21.00 0.77
N PHE A 108 -6.18 20.22 1.51
CA PHE A 108 -6.45 18.81 1.82
C PHE A 108 -7.82 18.57 2.48
N GLU A 109 -8.39 19.57 3.15
CA GLU A 109 -9.72 19.49 3.80
C GLU A 109 -10.87 19.24 2.80
N ARG A 110 -10.63 19.52 1.52
CA ARG A 110 -11.61 19.30 0.44
C ARG A 110 -11.55 17.89 -0.12
N CYS A 111 -10.52 17.11 0.24
CA CYS A 111 -10.34 15.75 -0.23
C CYS A 111 -11.36 14.82 0.42
N LYS A 112 -11.96 13.95 -0.39
CA LYS A 112 -12.92 12.95 0.11
C LYS A 112 -12.19 11.76 0.70
N ILE A 113 -12.58 11.37 1.91
CA ILE A 113 -12.09 10.16 2.55
C ILE A 113 -12.89 8.96 1.99
N GLY A 114 -12.21 8.11 1.21
CA GLY A 114 -12.77 6.89 0.67
C GLY A 114 -12.43 5.65 1.51
N LYS A 115 -13.12 4.53 1.27
CA LYS A 115 -12.70 3.22 1.80
C LYS A 115 -11.56 2.68 0.93
N VAL A 116 -10.48 2.24 1.56
CA VAL A 116 -9.37 1.53 0.92
C VAL A 116 -9.41 0.09 1.41
N ALA A 117 -9.49 -0.86 0.49
CA ALA A 117 -9.44 -2.28 0.78
C ALA A 117 -8.44 -2.97 -0.14
N TYR A 118 -7.55 -3.77 0.44
CA TYR A 118 -6.65 -4.66 -0.30
C TYR A 118 -7.22 -6.09 -0.25
N ILE A 119 -7.50 -6.64 -1.42
CA ILE A 119 -8.02 -8.01 -1.55
C ILE A 119 -6.88 -8.91 -2.00
N PRO A 120 -6.30 -9.75 -1.12
CA PRO A 120 -5.20 -10.65 -1.46
C PRO A 120 -5.65 -11.76 -2.41
N ALA A 121 -4.69 -12.43 -3.06
CA ALA A 121 -4.97 -13.56 -3.96
C ALA A 121 -5.63 -14.74 -3.22
N GLU A 122 -5.35 -14.89 -1.94
CA GLU A 122 -5.87 -15.95 -1.05
C GLU A 122 -7.33 -15.72 -0.60
N ARG A 123 -8.03 -14.74 -1.18
CA ARG A 123 -9.44 -14.41 -0.85
C ARG A 123 -10.39 -15.62 -0.89
N ASN A 124 -10.05 -16.66 -1.64
CA ASN A 124 -10.86 -17.88 -1.70
C ASN A 124 -10.97 -18.61 -0.35
N ALA A 125 -10.07 -18.35 0.60
CA ALA A 125 -10.16 -18.87 1.96
C ALA A 125 -11.44 -18.43 2.69
N VAL A 126 -12.03 -17.29 2.32
CA VAL A 126 -13.29 -16.77 2.90
C VAL A 126 -14.48 -17.67 2.58
N THR A 127 -14.42 -18.45 1.51
CA THR A 127 -15.51 -19.34 1.07
C THR A 127 -15.47 -20.73 1.74
N LEU A 128 -14.46 -21.01 2.57
CA LEU A 128 -14.35 -22.29 3.26
C LEU A 128 -15.33 -22.37 4.42
N PRO A 129 -16.09 -23.49 4.56
CA PRO A 129 -17.19 -23.60 5.52
C PRO A 129 -16.77 -23.63 7.01
N ASN A 130 -15.48 -23.70 7.33
CA ASN A 130 -14.95 -23.77 8.70
C ASN A 130 -13.74 -22.86 8.93
N ILE A 131 -13.92 -21.56 8.72
CA ILE A 131 -12.84 -20.56 8.94
C ILE A 131 -12.34 -20.60 10.40
N ALA A 132 -13.19 -20.91 11.37
CA ALA A 132 -12.84 -20.98 12.78
C ALA A 132 -11.88 -22.12 13.15
N SER A 133 -11.78 -23.16 12.34
CA SER A 133 -10.91 -24.33 12.56
C SER A 133 -9.59 -24.28 11.81
N LEU A 134 -9.41 -23.30 10.93
CA LEU A 134 -8.16 -23.09 10.22
C LEU A 134 -7.13 -22.40 11.13
N LYS A 135 -5.85 -22.82 11.05
CA LYS A 135 -4.75 -22.02 11.58
C LYS A 135 -4.94 -20.61 11.07
N MET A 136 -4.88 -19.61 11.98
CA MET A 136 -5.11 -18.20 11.67
C MET A 136 -4.41 -17.82 10.36
N PRO A 137 -5.18 -17.32 9.37
CA PRO A 137 -4.62 -16.92 8.09
C PRO A 137 -3.60 -15.80 8.26
N GLU A 138 -2.79 -15.59 7.25
CA GLU A 138 -1.84 -14.48 7.22
C GLU A 138 -2.52 -13.14 7.54
N TYR A 139 -1.76 -12.22 8.12
CA TYR A 139 -2.31 -10.98 8.70
C TYR A 139 -3.14 -10.15 7.70
N ASN A 140 -2.69 -10.05 6.45
CA ASN A 140 -3.41 -9.33 5.39
C ASN A 140 -4.71 -10.04 4.96
N THR A 141 -4.72 -11.38 4.89
CA THR A 141 -5.91 -12.20 4.61
C THR A 141 -6.90 -12.11 5.78
N ARG A 142 -6.39 -12.11 7.01
CA ARG A 142 -7.19 -11.94 8.22
C ARG A 142 -7.87 -10.57 8.24
N SER A 143 -7.16 -9.49 7.94
CA SER A 143 -7.74 -8.15 7.82
C SER A 143 -8.87 -8.10 6.79
N PHE A 144 -8.67 -8.73 5.63
CA PHE A 144 -9.70 -8.83 4.60
C PHE A 144 -10.95 -9.58 5.08
N ILE A 145 -10.79 -10.69 5.81
CA ILE A 145 -11.91 -11.47 6.38
C ILE A 145 -12.72 -10.61 7.36
N PHE A 146 -12.05 -9.86 8.25
CA PHE A 146 -12.73 -8.99 9.21
C PHE A 146 -13.44 -7.80 8.56
N ASP A 147 -12.97 -7.33 7.41
CA ASP A 147 -13.66 -6.28 6.66
C ASP A 147 -14.95 -6.76 5.97
N TRP A 148 -15.14 -8.08 5.85
CA TRP A 148 -16.31 -8.72 5.23
C TRP A 148 -17.39 -9.16 6.23
N LEU A 149 -17.04 -9.41 7.49
CA LEU A 149 -17.94 -9.77 8.58
C LEU A 149 -18.47 -8.52 9.29
#